data_7a6e7dec9058c9c4944c499bb20d91c0
#
_entry.id   7a6e7dec9058c9c4944c499bb20d91c0
#
_cell.length_a   1.000
_cell.length_b   1.000
_cell.length_c   1.000
_cell.angle_alpha   90.00
_cell.angle_beta   90.00
_cell.angle_gamma   90.00
#
_symmetry.space_group_name_H-M   'P 1'
#
loop_
_entity.id
_entity.type
_entity.pdbx_description
1 polymer ?
#
loop_
_entity_poly.entity_id
_entity_poly.type
_entity_poly.pdbx_seq_one_letter_code
_entity_poly.pdbx_strand_id
1 'polypeptide(L)'
;MAARFTITGTDRSAFRLPTMQTILVTGAGNGIGRAITTHFNRLGWRVAGLDRDSEALDELRDAIGKDSGLFPRCDVGRESDVERAFGEVVEWLDGAPLYCLVNNAGIANPYAGKLEDLALGDWQKWIDASLTAAFLVTRAALPLLRRAENASVTNISSTRAVMSEADTFAYATAKGGLDALTHSLAVSLGPAIRVNAIRPGWIETGPWQKRAERSHPDHRPQDRKQHPAGRIGRPEDIAEAVAYLHTAGFVTGQHLNIDGGMTVKMIYEH
;
A
#
# COMPACT_ATOMS: atom_id res chain seq x y z
N MET A 1 -15.89 -59.98 11.86
CA MET A 1 -16.96 -58.96 11.83
C MET A 1 -16.38 -57.71 11.21
N ALA A 2 -16.65 -57.46 9.94
CA ALA A 2 -16.17 -56.30 9.21
C ALA A 2 -17.31 -55.28 9.15
N ALA A 3 -17.11 -54.12 9.77
CA ALA A 3 -18.05 -53.01 9.72
C ALA A 3 -17.93 -52.29 8.34
N ARG A 4 -19.01 -52.36 7.54
CA ARG A 4 -19.13 -51.59 6.32
C ARG A 4 -19.52 -50.15 6.71
N PHE A 5 -18.63 -49.21 6.47
CA PHE A 5 -18.98 -47.79 6.47
C PHE A 5 -19.65 -47.45 5.13
N THR A 6 -20.93 -47.13 5.16
CA THR A 6 -21.68 -46.61 4.03
C THR A 6 -21.57 -45.08 4.06
N ILE A 7 -20.83 -44.52 3.12
CA ILE A 7 -20.79 -43.06 2.91
C ILE A 7 -22.03 -42.70 2.07
N THR A 8 -23.10 -42.23 2.73
CA THR A 8 -24.23 -41.60 2.09
C THR A 8 -24.13 -40.10 2.35
N GLY A 9 -23.88 -39.34 1.31
CA GLY A 9 -23.89 -37.89 1.38
C GLY A 9 -23.11 -37.30 0.23
N THR A 10 -23.70 -37.26 -0.97
CA THR A 10 -23.22 -36.36 -2.06
C THR A 10 -23.61 -34.96 -1.72
N ASP A 11 -22.87 -34.32 -0.82
CA ASP A 11 -22.94 -32.88 -0.69
C ASP A 11 -22.25 -32.24 -1.92
N ARG A 12 -23.04 -32.00 -2.96
CA ARG A 12 -22.72 -31.16 -4.08
C ARG A 12 -22.93 -29.69 -3.65
N SER A 13 -22.40 -29.28 -2.51
CA SER A 13 -22.26 -27.86 -2.22
C SER A 13 -21.26 -27.30 -3.23
N ALA A 14 -21.83 -26.73 -4.24
CA ALA A 14 -21.28 -25.85 -5.27
C ALA A 14 -19.76 -25.61 -5.11
N PHE A 15 -18.99 -26.16 -6.03
CA PHE A 15 -17.67 -25.62 -6.40
C PHE A 15 -17.92 -24.18 -6.90
N ARG A 16 -18.09 -23.24 -5.97
CA ARG A 16 -17.93 -21.82 -6.29
C ARG A 16 -16.47 -21.68 -6.67
N LEU A 17 -16.23 -21.42 -7.94
CA LEU A 17 -14.92 -20.88 -8.37
C LEU A 17 -14.58 -19.79 -7.38
N PRO A 18 -13.37 -19.77 -6.79
CA PRO A 18 -12.99 -18.73 -5.87
C PRO A 18 -13.26 -17.39 -6.55
N THR A 19 -14.10 -16.57 -5.94
CA THR A 19 -14.38 -15.22 -6.46
C THR A 19 -13.05 -14.51 -6.55
N MET A 20 -12.70 -14.04 -7.74
CA MET A 20 -11.42 -13.38 -8.00
C MET A 20 -11.31 -12.17 -7.07
N GLN A 21 -10.35 -12.20 -6.14
CA GLN A 21 -10.20 -11.15 -5.14
C GLN A 21 -9.78 -9.83 -5.79
N THR A 22 -10.14 -8.73 -5.18
CA THR A 22 -9.86 -7.39 -5.70
C THR A 22 -9.04 -6.57 -4.70
N ILE A 23 -7.99 -5.93 -5.20
CA ILE A 23 -7.17 -4.97 -4.46
C ILE A 23 -7.27 -3.57 -5.08
N LEU A 24 -7.26 -2.54 -4.26
CA LEU A 24 -7.10 -1.15 -4.67
C LEU A 24 -5.80 -0.58 -4.09
N VAL A 25 -4.98 0.03 -4.95
CA VAL A 25 -3.68 0.62 -4.59
C VAL A 25 -3.65 2.08 -4.97
N THR A 26 -3.31 2.98 -4.04
CA THR A 26 -3.08 4.39 -4.35
C THR A 26 -1.60 4.66 -4.65
N GLY A 27 -1.30 5.63 -5.53
CA GLY A 27 0.06 5.83 -6.04
C GLY A 27 0.54 4.64 -6.87
N ALA A 28 -0.37 4.04 -7.65
CA ALA A 28 -0.14 2.79 -8.37
C ALA A 28 0.77 2.93 -9.60
N GLY A 29 0.92 4.14 -10.12
CA GLY A 29 1.64 4.38 -11.37
C GLY A 29 3.15 4.18 -11.28
N ASN A 30 3.75 4.38 -10.10
CA ASN A 30 5.19 4.41 -9.90
C ASN A 30 5.64 3.69 -8.63
N GLY A 31 6.93 3.33 -8.57
CA GLY A 31 7.63 2.88 -7.38
C GLY A 31 6.98 1.69 -6.67
N ILE A 32 6.80 1.81 -5.35
CA ILE A 32 6.24 0.76 -4.49
C ILE A 32 4.80 0.41 -4.92
N GLY A 33 3.97 1.40 -5.23
CA GLY A 33 2.58 1.17 -5.65
C GLY A 33 2.48 0.37 -6.94
N ARG A 34 3.34 0.68 -7.93
CA ARG A 34 3.43 -0.07 -9.19
C ARG A 34 3.83 -1.53 -8.95
N ALA A 35 4.81 -1.76 -8.07
CA ALA A 35 5.23 -3.11 -7.72
C ALA A 35 4.13 -3.91 -7.02
N ILE A 36 3.43 -3.31 -6.05
CA ILE A 36 2.30 -3.94 -5.36
C ILE A 36 1.21 -4.32 -6.37
N THR A 37 0.79 -3.38 -7.22
CA THR A 37 -0.24 -3.61 -8.24
C THR A 37 0.15 -4.76 -9.18
N THR A 38 1.39 -4.75 -9.68
CA THR A 38 1.91 -5.80 -10.55
C THR A 38 2.01 -7.15 -9.84
N HIS A 39 2.44 -7.17 -8.57
CA HIS A 39 2.53 -8.39 -7.76
C HIS A 39 1.16 -9.06 -7.59
N PHE A 40 0.15 -8.31 -7.18
CA PHE A 40 -1.20 -8.85 -6.99
C PHE A 40 -1.87 -9.27 -8.31
N ASN A 41 -1.62 -8.54 -9.40
CA ASN A 41 -2.07 -8.98 -10.73
C ASN A 41 -1.47 -10.35 -11.10
N ARG A 42 -0.17 -10.56 -10.87
CA ARG A 42 0.49 -11.86 -11.09
C ARG A 42 -0.06 -12.99 -10.21
N LEU A 43 -0.60 -12.67 -9.04
CA LEU A 43 -1.30 -13.62 -8.17
C LEU A 43 -2.75 -13.90 -8.64
N GLY A 44 -3.18 -13.31 -9.76
CA GLY A 44 -4.51 -13.51 -10.33
C GLY A 44 -5.60 -12.64 -9.70
N TRP A 45 -5.24 -11.57 -8.99
CA TRP A 45 -6.20 -10.61 -8.43
C TRP A 45 -6.65 -9.61 -9.50
N ARG A 46 -7.90 -9.16 -9.39
CA ARG A 46 -8.34 -7.94 -10.05
C ARG A 46 -7.72 -6.74 -9.34
N VAL A 47 -7.18 -5.80 -10.10
CA VAL A 47 -6.45 -4.66 -9.53
C VAL A 47 -7.10 -3.34 -9.91
N ALA A 48 -7.32 -2.45 -8.94
CA ALA A 48 -7.65 -1.06 -9.18
C ALA A 48 -6.47 -0.19 -8.71
N GLY A 49 -6.01 0.72 -9.55
CA GLY A 49 -4.88 1.60 -9.25
C GLY A 49 -5.24 3.06 -9.42
N LEU A 50 -5.09 3.86 -8.36
CA LEU A 50 -5.29 5.31 -8.41
C LEU A 50 -3.93 6.01 -8.45
N ASP A 51 -3.76 6.96 -9.37
CA ASP A 51 -2.59 7.85 -9.42
C ASP A 51 -2.97 9.18 -10.08
N ARG A 52 -2.24 10.23 -9.77
CA ARG A 52 -2.37 11.53 -10.47
C ARG A 52 -1.65 11.57 -11.82
N ASP A 53 -0.67 10.68 -12.02
CA ASP A 53 0.13 10.55 -13.24
C ASP A 53 -0.54 9.59 -14.22
N SER A 54 -1.28 10.14 -15.19
CA SER A 54 -2.00 9.35 -16.19
C SER A 54 -1.07 8.57 -17.11
N GLU A 55 0.12 9.11 -17.46
CA GLU A 55 1.10 8.41 -18.29
C GLU A 55 1.61 7.14 -17.59
N ALA A 56 1.93 7.25 -16.29
CA ALA A 56 2.37 6.12 -15.50
C ALA A 56 1.27 5.03 -15.36
N LEU A 57 -0.01 5.46 -15.24
CA LEU A 57 -1.15 4.52 -15.23
C LEU A 57 -1.36 3.84 -16.56
N ASP A 58 -1.21 4.54 -17.69
CA ASP A 58 -1.34 3.96 -19.03
C ASP A 58 -0.24 2.92 -19.28
N GLU A 59 1.02 3.23 -18.92
CA GLU A 59 2.11 2.26 -18.97
C GLU A 59 1.86 1.03 -18.08
N LEU A 60 1.30 1.22 -16.88
CA LEU A 60 0.97 0.11 -15.99
C LEU A 60 -0.12 -0.76 -16.58
N ARG A 61 -1.19 -0.15 -17.14
CA ARG A 61 -2.29 -0.85 -17.83
C ARG A 61 -1.77 -1.71 -18.98
N ASP A 62 -0.86 -1.16 -19.79
CA ASP A 62 -0.26 -1.88 -20.91
C ASP A 62 0.62 -3.05 -20.42
N ALA A 63 1.32 -2.89 -19.29
CA ALA A 63 2.21 -3.90 -18.74
C ALA A 63 1.48 -5.12 -18.12
N ILE A 64 0.30 -4.91 -17.52
CA ILE A 64 -0.46 -5.99 -16.87
C ILE A 64 -1.62 -6.54 -17.70
N GLY A 65 -1.89 -5.92 -18.86
CA GLY A 65 -3.00 -6.27 -19.75
C GLY A 65 -4.21 -5.36 -19.58
N LYS A 66 -4.77 -4.91 -20.71
CA LYS A 66 -5.83 -3.87 -20.72
C LYS A 66 -7.09 -4.24 -19.96
N ASP A 67 -7.42 -5.53 -19.91
CA ASP A 67 -8.62 -6.05 -19.26
C ASP A 67 -8.37 -6.47 -17.80
N SER A 68 -7.13 -6.32 -17.29
CA SER A 68 -6.72 -6.86 -16.00
C SER A 68 -7.02 -5.93 -14.83
N GLY A 69 -7.40 -4.67 -15.05
CA GLY A 69 -7.61 -3.71 -13.97
C GLY A 69 -8.25 -2.40 -14.39
N LEU A 70 -8.57 -1.58 -13.38
CA LEU A 70 -9.12 -0.23 -13.52
C LEU A 70 -8.08 0.80 -13.03
N PHE A 71 -7.80 1.84 -13.81
CA PHE A 71 -6.76 2.83 -13.51
C PHE A 71 -7.24 4.27 -13.72
N PRO A 72 -8.15 4.80 -12.88
CA PRO A 72 -8.59 6.18 -12.99
C PRO A 72 -7.52 7.15 -12.48
N ARG A 73 -7.36 8.26 -13.18
CA ARG A 73 -6.56 9.37 -12.69
C ARG A 73 -7.22 9.98 -11.46
N CYS A 74 -6.47 10.11 -10.36
CA CYS A 74 -6.99 10.62 -9.08
C CYS A 74 -5.88 11.29 -8.28
N ASP A 75 -6.09 12.54 -7.89
CA ASP A 75 -5.33 13.14 -6.79
C ASP A 75 -6.03 12.76 -5.48
N VAL A 76 -5.49 11.76 -4.80
CA VAL A 76 -6.08 11.21 -3.57
C VAL A 76 -6.09 12.17 -2.37
N GLY A 77 -5.35 13.28 -2.45
CA GLY A 77 -5.40 14.40 -1.50
C GLY A 77 -6.62 15.31 -1.68
N ARG A 78 -7.43 15.09 -2.74
CA ARG A 78 -8.62 15.89 -3.05
C ARG A 78 -9.89 15.06 -2.97
N GLU A 79 -10.80 15.45 -2.09
CA GLU A 79 -12.05 14.71 -1.84
C GLU A 79 -12.88 14.50 -3.11
N SER A 80 -13.07 15.54 -3.93
CA SER A 80 -13.84 15.45 -5.19
C SER A 80 -13.22 14.48 -6.21
N ASP A 81 -11.89 14.37 -6.26
CA ASP A 81 -11.20 13.42 -7.15
C ASP A 81 -11.41 11.99 -6.64
N VAL A 82 -11.35 11.79 -5.31
CA VAL A 82 -11.60 10.49 -4.68
C VAL A 82 -13.05 10.05 -4.93
N GLU A 83 -14.03 10.94 -4.73
CA GLU A 83 -15.45 10.64 -4.98
C GLU A 83 -15.69 10.21 -6.43
N ARG A 84 -15.15 10.95 -7.40
CA ARG A 84 -15.25 10.61 -8.82
C ARG A 84 -14.60 9.25 -9.12
N ALA A 85 -13.37 9.02 -8.67
CA ALA A 85 -12.66 7.78 -8.92
C ALA A 85 -13.35 6.57 -8.28
N PHE A 86 -13.95 6.73 -7.09
CA PHE A 86 -14.72 5.67 -6.46
C PHE A 86 -16.05 5.39 -7.15
N GLY A 87 -16.66 6.36 -7.84
CA GLY A 87 -17.78 6.12 -8.77
C GLY A 87 -17.38 5.09 -9.85
N GLU A 88 -16.24 5.31 -10.50
CA GLU A 88 -15.70 4.39 -11.51
C GLU A 88 -15.33 3.00 -10.91
N VAL A 89 -14.77 2.98 -9.69
CA VAL A 89 -14.43 1.72 -8.99
C VAL A 89 -15.68 0.92 -8.65
N VAL A 90 -16.76 1.56 -8.17
CA VAL A 90 -18.04 0.91 -7.84
C VAL A 90 -18.67 0.30 -9.08
N GLU A 91 -18.69 1.02 -10.19
CA GLU A 91 -19.18 0.55 -11.48
C GLU A 91 -18.37 -0.66 -11.98
N TRP A 92 -17.05 -0.56 -11.97
CA TRP A 92 -16.17 -1.63 -12.42
C TRP A 92 -16.25 -2.89 -11.55
N LEU A 93 -16.48 -2.74 -10.23
CA LEU A 93 -16.65 -3.88 -9.34
C LEU A 93 -17.94 -4.65 -9.61
N ASP A 94 -18.98 -3.99 -10.15
CA ASP A 94 -20.27 -4.60 -10.49
C ASP A 94 -20.84 -5.46 -9.33
N GLY A 95 -20.89 -4.87 -8.16
CA GLY A 95 -21.36 -5.54 -6.93
C GLY A 95 -20.34 -6.44 -6.23
N ALA A 96 -19.19 -6.71 -6.82
CA ALA A 96 -18.14 -7.47 -6.14
C ALA A 96 -17.52 -6.68 -4.97
N PRO A 97 -17.03 -7.35 -3.91
CA PRO A 97 -16.37 -6.70 -2.79
C PRO A 97 -14.94 -6.26 -3.12
N LEU A 98 -14.43 -5.30 -2.33
CA LEU A 98 -13.01 -4.99 -2.25
C LEU A 98 -12.39 -5.76 -1.07
N TYR A 99 -11.36 -6.58 -1.32
CA TYR A 99 -10.72 -7.40 -0.28
C TYR A 99 -9.51 -6.72 0.36
N CYS A 100 -8.77 -5.93 -0.40
CA CYS A 100 -7.56 -5.27 0.08
C CYS A 100 -7.50 -3.83 -0.41
N LEU A 101 -7.25 -2.90 0.52
CA LEU A 101 -6.91 -1.51 0.22
C LEU A 101 -5.46 -1.25 0.63
N VAL A 102 -4.67 -0.64 -0.26
CA VAL A 102 -3.32 -0.17 0.05
C VAL A 102 -3.23 1.33 -0.14
N ASN A 103 -3.13 2.07 0.97
CA ASN A 103 -2.84 3.50 0.97
C ASN A 103 -1.32 3.69 0.85
N ASN A 104 -0.84 3.82 -0.39
CA ASN A 104 0.58 3.96 -0.69
C ASN A 104 0.94 5.36 -1.20
N ALA A 105 -0.01 6.10 -1.78
CA ALA A 105 0.25 7.45 -2.30
C ALA A 105 0.92 8.35 -1.25
N GLY A 106 1.84 9.18 -1.71
CA GLY A 106 2.57 10.11 -0.86
C GLY A 106 3.66 10.83 -1.65
N ILE A 107 4.24 11.87 -1.05
CA ILE A 107 5.42 12.55 -1.58
C ILE A 107 6.64 11.73 -1.20
N ALA A 108 7.44 11.30 -2.19
CA ALA A 108 8.61 10.46 -1.96
C ALA A 108 9.80 11.22 -1.34
N ASN A 109 10.01 12.48 -1.74
CA ASN A 109 11.07 13.31 -1.16
C ASN A 109 10.69 13.70 0.29
N PRO A 110 11.47 13.29 1.30
CA PRO A 110 11.14 13.59 2.69
C PRO A 110 11.60 14.97 3.16
N TYR A 111 12.48 15.64 2.40
CA TYR A 111 13.13 16.88 2.84
C TYR A 111 12.23 18.10 2.55
N ALA A 112 11.86 18.80 3.62
CA ALA A 112 11.01 19.98 3.57
C ALA A 112 11.80 21.31 3.56
N GLY A 113 13.13 21.26 3.74
CA GLY A 113 13.95 22.42 4.00
C GLY A 113 13.89 22.87 5.46
N LYS A 114 14.44 24.05 5.77
CA LYS A 114 14.47 24.57 7.13
C LYS A 114 13.09 24.91 7.65
N LEU A 115 12.88 24.72 8.94
CA LEU A 115 11.57 24.95 9.55
C LEU A 115 11.10 26.39 9.40
N GLU A 116 12.01 27.35 9.59
CA GLU A 116 11.72 28.78 9.48
C GLU A 116 11.33 29.24 8.08
N ASP A 117 11.71 28.48 7.04
CA ASP A 117 11.45 28.81 5.63
C ASP A 117 10.23 28.09 5.06
N LEU A 118 9.66 27.11 5.80
CA LEU A 118 8.57 26.29 5.28
C LEU A 118 7.22 27.01 5.37
N ALA A 119 6.64 27.33 4.21
CA ALA A 119 5.30 27.87 4.16
C ALA A 119 4.23 26.86 4.58
N LEU A 120 3.16 27.33 5.23
CA LEU A 120 2.04 26.47 5.67
C LEU A 120 1.45 25.66 4.51
N GLY A 121 1.33 26.26 3.31
CA GLY A 121 0.83 25.57 2.12
C GLY A 121 1.73 24.42 1.65
N ASP A 122 3.04 24.53 1.85
CA ASP A 122 3.98 23.45 1.53
C ASP A 122 3.92 22.34 2.59
N TRP A 123 3.87 22.70 3.87
CA TRP A 123 3.58 21.75 4.94
C TRP A 123 2.31 20.93 4.65
N GLN A 124 1.22 21.62 4.28
CA GLN A 124 -0.07 20.96 4.01
C GLN A 124 0.00 19.94 2.88
N LYS A 125 0.87 20.14 1.88
CA LYS A 125 1.06 19.19 0.78
C LYS A 125 1.50 17.79 1.28
N TRP A 126 2.41 17.71 2.28
CA TRP A 126 2.79 16.41 2.87
C TRP A 126 1.66 15.76 3.64
N ILE A 127 0.91 16.55 4.40
CA ILE A 127 -0.25 16.07 5.15
C ILE A 127 -1.32 15.53 4.19
N ASP A 128 -1.67 16.31 3.17
CA ASP A 128 -2.72 15.95 2.22
C ASP A 128 -2.35 14.73 1.38
N ALA A 129 -1.11 14.67 0.90
CA ALA A 129 -0.67 13.57 0.03
C ALA A 129 -0.57 12.22 0.74
N SER A 130 -0.43 12.19 2.07
CA SER A 130 -0.21 10.96 2.82
C SER A 130 -1.33 10.68 3.84
N LEU A 131 -1.57 11.60 4.77
CA LEU A 131 -2.49 11.39 5.89
C LEU A 131 -3.95 11.65 5.48
N THR A 132 -4.23 12.84 4.94
CA THR A 132 -5.59 13.17 4.46
C THR A 132 -6.01 12.21 3.35
N ALA A 133 -5.11 11.88 2.42
CA ALA A 133 -5.35 10.92 1.35
C ALA A 133 -5.78 9.54 1.90
N ALA A 134 -5.04 8.99 2.87
CA ALA A 134 -5.37 7.69 3.47
C ALA A 134 -6.74 7.71 4.16
N PHE A 135 -7.09 8.81 4.84
CA PHE A 135 -8.41 9.01 5.44
C PHE A 135 -9.51 9.03 4.36
N LEU A 136 -9.40 9.87 3.34
CA LEU A 136 -10.40 10.03 2.29
C LEU A 136 -10.65 8.71 1.53
N VAL A 137 -9.57 8.06 1.10
CA VAL A 137 -9.64 6.81 0.34
C VAL A 137 -10.20 5.68 1.20
N THR A 138 -9.76 5.54 2.46
CA THR A 138 -10.30 4.50 3.36
C THR A 138 -11.79 4.74 3.60
N ARG A 139 -12.22 5.96 3.87
CA ARG A 139 -13.63 6.32 4.05
C ARG A 139 -14.48 5.94 2.83
N ALA A 140 -14.02 6.27 1.62
CA ALA A 140 -14.70 5.93 0.38
C ALA A 140 -14.75 4.41 0.12
N ALA A 141 -13.72 3.68 0.53
CA ALA A 141 -13.61 2.22 0.35
C ALA A 141 -14.46 1.41 1.35
N LEU A 142 -14.84 1.97 2.51
CA LEU A 142 -15.54 1.23 3.59
C LEU A 142 -16.76 0.44 3.12
N PRO A 143 -17.69 0.99 2.30
CA PRO A 143 -18.86 0.23 1.86
C PRO A 143 -18.50 -1.02 1.03
N LEU A 144 -17.38 -0.97 0.31
CA LEU A 144 -16.88 -2.07 -0.52
C LEU A 144 -16.12 -3.11 0.31
N LEU A 145 -15.27 -2.66 1.24
CA LEU A 145 -14.52 -3.50 2.17
C LEU A 145 -15.44 -4.30 3.09
N ARG A 146 -16.51 -3.70 3.59
CA ARG A 146 -17.50 -4.36 4.47
C ARG A 146 -18.27 -5.52 3.82
N ARG A 147 -18.23 -5.65 2.50
CA ARG A 147 -18.83 -6.77 1.75
C ARG A 147 -17.89 -7.98 1.67
N ALA A 148 -16.60 -7.79 1.92
CA ALA A 148 -15.62 -8.86 1.82
C ALA A 148 -15.46 -9.61 3.15
N GLU A 149 -15.35 -10.91 3.07
CA GLU A 149 -14.81 -11.70 4.17
C GLU A 149 -13.28 -11.48 4.23
N ASN A 150 -12.75 -11.24 5.44
CA ASN A 150 -11.32 -10.99 5.67
C ASN A 150 -10.73 -9.74 4.98
N ALA A 151 -11.52 -8.67 4.92
CA ALA A 151 -11.03 -7.40 4.38
C ALA A 151 -9.81 -6.86 5.14
N SER A 152 -8.89 -6.21 4.41
CA SER A 152 -7.72 -5.59 5.01
C SER A 152 -7.40 -4.24 4.41
N VAL A 153 -6.87 -3.35 5.25
CA VAL A 153 -6.25 -2.08 4.85
C VAL A 153 -4.79 -2.11 5.25
N THR A 154 -3.91 -1.78 4.32
CA THR A 154 -2.47 -1.61 4.59
C THR A 154 -2.06 -0.19 4.25
N ASN A 155 -1.55 0.54 5.24
CA ASN A 155 -1.02 1.88 5.07
C ASN A 155 0.50 1.82 4.86
N ILE A 156 1.01 2.42 3.79
CA ILE A 156 2.46 2.51 3.56
C ILE A 156 2.98 3.77 4.26
N SER A 157 3.48 3.56 5.48
CA SER A 157 4.08 4.57 6.32
C SER A 157 5.57 4.77 5.95
N SER A 158 6.45 4.88 6.92
CA SER A 158 7.90 4.99 6.75
C SER A 158 8.60 4.72 8.08
N THR A 159 9.85 4.27 8.05
CA THR A 159 10.73 4.31 9.23
C THR A 159 10.88 5.72 9.79
N ARG A 160 10.68 6.77 8.97
CA ARG A 160 10.67 8.17 9.43
C ARG A 160 9.46 8.55 10.31
N ALA A 161 8.51 7.68 10.50
CA ALA A 161 7.49 7.84 11.54
C ALA A 161 8.04 7.69 12.97
N VAL A 162 9.20 7.01 13.13
CA VAL A 162 9.82 6.68 14.42
C VAL A 162 11.30 7.10 14.53
N MET A 163 11.91 7.52 13.43
CA MET A 163 13.27 8.06 13.39
C MET A 163 13.35 9.12 12.29
N SER A 164 14.25 10.10 12.44
CA SER A 164 14.27 11.25 11.53
C SER A 164 15.70 11.64 11.14
N GLU A 165 15.83 12.27 10.01
CA GLU A 165 16.97 13.09 9.62
C GLU A 165 16.59 14.57 9.74
N ALA A 166 17.58 15.45 9.73
CA ALA A 166 17.31 16.89 9.72
C ALA A 166 16.40 17.26 8.52
N ASP A 167 15.56 18.26 8.71
CA ASP A 167 14.67 18.83 7.68
C ASP A 167 13.61 17.87 7.10
N THR A 168 13.29 16.78 7.80
CA THR A 168 12.25 15.80 7.38
C THR A 168 10.97 15.88 8.19
N PHE A 169 10.79 16.92 9.02
CA PHE A 169 9.71 17.01 10.01
C PHE A 169 8.30 16.98 9.39
N ALA A 170 8.06 17.60 8.22
CA ALA A 170 6.75 17.56 7.58
C ALA A 170 6.38 16.14 7.13
N TYR A 171 7.31 15.46 6.49
CA TYR A 171 7.15 14.06 6.08
C TYR A 171 6.99 13.13 7.28
N ALA A 172 7.87 13.27 8.29
CA ALA A 172 7.83 12.46 9.50
C ALA A 172 6.49 12.63 10.25
N THR A 173 5.98 13.86 10.33
CA THR A 173 4.67 14.14 10.94
C THR A 173 3.54 13.47 10.16
N ALA A 174 3.52 13.58 8.84
CA ALA A 174 2.50 12.94 8.01
C ALA A 174 2.52 11.41 8.17
N LYS A 175 3.71 10.78 8.20
CA LYS A 175 3.86 9.33 8.38
C LYS A 175 3.59 8.88 9.81
N GLY A 176 3.97 9.67 10.83
CA GLY A 176 3.59 9.44 12.23
C GLY A 176 2.07 9.54 12.45
N GLY A 177 1.43 10.53 11.81
CA GLY A 177 -0.03 10.64 11.79
C GLY A 177 -0.70 9.44 11.13
N LEU A 178 -0.12 8.90 10.05
CA LEU A 178 -0.61 7.69 9.38
C LEU A 178 -0.49 6.44 10.27
N ASP A 179 0.55 6.35 11.08
CA ASP A 179 0.69 5.30 12.08
C ASP A 179 -0.40 5.39 13.17
N ALA A 180 -0.67 6.59 13.67
CA ALA A 180 -1.76 6.82 14.62
C ALA A 180 -3.14 6.51 14.01
N LEU A 181 -3.38 6.91 12.75
CA LEU A 181 -4.58 6.55 12.00
C LEU A 181 -4.73 5.04 11.87
N THR A 182 -3.64 4.31 11.64
CA THR A 182 -3.65 2.85 11.49
C THR A 182 -4.23 2.13 12.70
N HIS A 183 -3.68 2.37 13.90
CA HIS A 183 -4.18 1.67 15.10
C HIS A 183 -5.58 2.15 15.50
N SER A 184 -5.91 3.42 15.29
CA SER A 184 -7.25 3.96 15.54
C SER A 184 -8.31 3.30 14.63
N LEU A 185 -8.01 3.16 13.33
CA LEU A 185 -8.88 2.44 12.39
C LEU A 185 -8.97 0.94 12.69
N ALA A 186 -7.88 0.31 13.12
CA ALA A 186 -7.90 -1.11 13.50
C ALA A 186 -8.91 -1.40 14.62
N VAL A 187 -8.97 -0.51 15.63
CA VAL A 187 -9.94 -0.60 16.72
C VAL A 187 -11.36 -0.29 16.25
N SER A 188 -11.51 0.75 15.42
CA SER A 188 -12.83 1.24 14.99
C SER A 188 -13.52 0.33 13.95
N LEU A 189 -12.74 -0.38 13.12
CA LEU A 189 -13.24 -1.19 12.02
C LEU A 189 -13.21 -2.69 12.30
N GLY A 190 -12.55 -3.11 13.35
CA GLY A 190 -12.53 -4.51 13.79
C GLY A 190 -13.89 -4.95 14.34
N PRO A 191 -14.21 -6.27 14.24
CA PRO A 191 -13.43 -7.34 13.64
C PRO A 191 -13.59 -7.46 12.10
N ALA A 192 -14.44 -6.63 11.47
CA ALA A 192 -14.80 -6.77 10.06
C ALA A 192 -13.63 -6.46 9.11
N ILE A 193 -12.77 -5.51 9.48
CA ILE A 193 -11.65 -5.06 8.63
C ILE A 193 -10.40 -4.94 9.50
N ARG A 194 -9.32 -5.61 9.09
CA ARG A 194 -8.01 -5.46 9.72
C ARG A 194 -7.26 -4.29 9.11
N VAL A 195 -6.58 -3.51 9.94
CA VAL A 195 -5.81 -2.35 9.48
C VAL A 195 -4.41 -2.43 10.04
N ASN A 196 -3.40 -2.39 9.18
CA ASN A 196 -1.99 -2.43 9.55
C ASN A 196 -1.19 -1.40 8.76
N ALA A 197 0.02 -1.11 9.19
CA ALA A 197 0.97 -0.30 8.45
C ALA A 197 2.25 -1.08 8.14
N ILE A 198 2.87 -0.76 7.02
CA ILE A 198 4.25 -1.10 6.71
C ILE A 198 5.07 0.19 6.83
N ARG A 199 6.24 0.09 7.45
CA ARG A 199 7.24 1.15 7.53
C ARG A 199 8.45 0.75 6.67
N PRO A 200 8.47 1.12 5.39
CA PRO A 200 9.65 0.89 4.55
C PRO A 200 10.86 1.67 5.08
N GLY A 201 12.03 1.06 4.99
CA GLY A 201 13.31 1.77 5.07
C GLY A 201 13.68 2.38 3.71
N TRP A 202 14.97 2.31 3.35
CA TRP A 202 15.42 2.70 2.02
C TRP A 202 15.06 1.63 0.99
N ILE A 203 14.09 1.96 0.14
CA ILE A 203 13.63 1.12 -0.96
C ILE A 203 14.03 1.78 -2.28
N GLU A 204 14.78 1.07 -3.10
CA GLU A 204 15.16 1.55 -4.43
C GLU A 204 13.99 1.41 -5.40
N THR A 205 13.44 2.54 -5.81
CA THR A 205 12.24 2.60 -6.67
C THR A 205 12.53 2.99 -8.11
N GLY A 206 13.75 3.35 -8.46
CA GLY A 206 14.16 3.78 -9.81
C GLY A 206 13.74 2.84 -10.93
N PRO A 207 13.94 1.52 -10.80
CA PRO A 207 13.52 0.54 -11.81
C PRO A 207 11.99 0.45 -12.01
N TRP A 208 11.21 0.91 -11.03
CA TRP A 208 9.75 0.85 -11.01
C TRP A 208 9.07 2.17 -11.36
N GLN A 209 9.82 3.19 -11.75
CA GLN A 209 9.27 4.43 -12.28
C GLN A 209 8.71 4.23 -13.70
N LYS A 210 7.87 5.14 -14.18
CA LYS A 210 7.48 5.19 -15.58
C LYS A 210 8.72 5.27 -16.48
N ARG A 211 8.60 4.84 -17.74
CA ARG A 211 9.73 4.64 -18.65
C ARG A 211 10.63 5.86 -18.75
N ALA A 212 10.05 7.06 -18.84
CA ALA A 212 10.78 8.32 -18.98
C ALA A 212 11.64 8.68 -17.75
N GLU A 213 11.28 8.17 -16.55
CA GLU A 213 11.94 8.47 -15.28
C GLU A 213 12.70 7.27 -14.70
N ARG A 214 12.69 6.14 -15.42
CA ARG A 214 13.30 4.90 -14.96
C ARG A 214 14.80 5.01 -14.84
N SER A 215 15.34 4.56 -13.72
CA SER A 215 16.77 4.57 -13.43
C SER A 215 17.21 3.30 -12.73
N HIS A 216 18.49 3.00 -12.82
CA HIS A 216 19.13 1.85 -12.17
C HIS A 216 20.41 2.34 -11.48
N PRO A 217 20.30 3.03 -10.32
CA PRO A 217 21.46 3.57 -9.64
C PRO A 217 22.37 2.46 -9.11
N ASP A 218 23.67 2.66 -9.25
CA ASP A 218 24.65 1.79 -8.60
C ASP A 218 24.90 2.31 -7.17
N HIS A 219 24.53 1.50 -6.20
CA HIS A 219 24.66 1.84 -4.79
C HIS A 219 26.05 1.54 -4.27
N ARG A 220 26.60 2.46 -3.49
CA ARG A 220 27.91 2.31 -2.86
C ARG A 220 27.90 1.15 -1.84
N PRO A 221 29.05 0.54 -1.55
CA PRO A 221 29.14 -0.48 -0.49
C PRO A 221 28.64 0.01 0.89
N GLN A 222 28.85 1.31 1.22
CA GLN A 222 28.37 1.92 2.46
C GLN A 222 26.85 1.94 2.52
N ASP A 223 26.16 2.20 1.41
CA ASP A 223 24.69 2.25 1.35
C ASP A 223 24.09 0.87 1.66
N ARG A 224 24.72 -0.20 1.17
CA ARG A 224 24.34 -1.58 1.47
C ARG A 224 24.62 -1.96 2.93
N LYS A 225 25.75 -1.50 3.50
CA LYS A 225 26.18 -1.79 4.88
C LYS A 225 25.29 -1.12 5.94
N GLN A 226 24.51 -0.11 5.58
CA GLN A 226 23.52 0.49 6.50
C GLN A 226 22.43 -0.52 6.92
N HIS A 227 22.15 -1.50 6.05
CA HIS A 227 21.15 -2.52 6.27
C HIS A 227 21.79 -3.84 6.74
N PRO A 228 21.45 -4.35 7.95
CA PRO A 228 21.88 -5.69 8.38
C PRO A 228 21.56 -6.80 7.38
N ALA A 229 20.50 -6.65 6.58
CA ALA A 229 20.15 -7.57 5.49
C ALA A 229 21.15 -7.55 4.31
N GLY A 230 22.17 -6.68 4.33
CA GLY A 230 23.28 -6.63 3.34
C GLY A 230 22.91 -6.00 2.00
N ARG A 231 21.72 -5.47 1.84
CA ARG A 231 21.23 -4.83 0.62
C ARG A 231 20.23 -3.70 0.89
N ILE A 232 20.05 -2.84 -0.08
CA ILE A 232 18.94 -1.90 -0.14
C ILE A 232 17.65 -2.66 -0.46
N GLY A 233 16.51 -2.22 0.09
CA GLY A 233 15.22 -2.82 -0.16
C GLY A 233 14.76 -2.62 -1.60
N ARG A 234 13.85 -3.48 -2.05
CA ARG A 234 13.20 -3.41 -3.36
C ARG A 234 11.69 -3.28 -3.17
N PRO A 235 10.96 -2.68 -4.12
CA PRO A 235 9.51 -2.56 -4.04
C PRO A 235 8.79 -3.90 -3.87
N GLU A 236 9.37 -5.00 -4.37
CA GLU A 236 8.86 -6.36 -4.19
C GLU A 236 8.86 -6.79 -2.72
N ASP A 237 9.84 -6.37 -1.90
CA ASP A 237 9.87 -6.66 -0.46
C ASP A 237 8.63 -6.07 0.24
N ILE A 238 8.16 -4.93 -0.22
CA ILE A 238 6.94 -4.29 0.29
C ILE A 238 5.68 -4.99 -0.23
N ALA A 239 5.66 -5.38 -1.50
CA ALA A 239 4.52 -6.11 -2.09
C ALA A 239 4.27 -7.45 -1.38
N GLU A 240 5.33 -8.21 -1.07
CA GLU A 240 5.27 -9.45 -0.30
C GLU A 240 4.76 -9.21 1.12
N ALA A 241 5.19 -8.12 1.77
CA ALA A 241 4.70 -7.76 3.10
C ALA A 241 3.21 -7.39 3.10
N VAL A 242 2.71 -6.72 2.05
CA VAL A 242 1.27 -6.46 1.87
C VAL A 242 0.50 -7.77 1.75
N ALA A 243 0.98 -8.71 0.93
CA ALA A 243 0.35 -10.02 0.76
C ALA A 243 0.31 -10.81 2.09
N TYR A 244 1.41 -10.77 2.86
CA TYR A 244 1.45 -11.36 4.20
C TYR A 244 0.40 -10.73 5.13
N LEU A 245 0.34 -9.39 5.24
CA LEU A 245 -0.61 -8.70 6.11
C LEU A 245 -2.06 -8.95 5.71
N HIS A 246 -2.33 -9.14 4.41
CA HIS A 246 -3.67 -9.52 3.95
C HIS A 246 -4.07 -10.92 4.42
N THR A 247 -3.14 -11.88 4.42
CA THR A 247 -3.43 -13.28 4.81
C THR A 247 -3.33 -13.54 6.31
N ALA A 248 -2.62 -12.69 7.05
CA ALA A 248 -2.37 -12.85 8.48
C ALA A 248 -3.60 -12.46 9.32
N GLY A 249 -4.56 -13.36 9.47
CA GLY A 249 -5.89 -13.10 10.04
C GLY A 249 -5.92 -12.63 11.50
N PHE A 250 -4.84 -12.82 12.27
CA PHE A 250 -4.73 -12.38 13.67
C PHE A 250 -3.83 -11.14 13.84
N VAL A 251 -3.45 -10.48 12.73
CA VAL A 251 -2.61 -9.27 12.74
C VAL A 251 -3.45 -8.05 12.38
N THR A 252 -3.64 -7.15 13.34
CA THR A 252 -4.30 -5.85 13.15
C THR A 252 -3.72 -4.81 14.10
N GLY A 253 -3.73 -3.53 13.72
CA GLY A 253 -3.16 -2.42 14.48
C GLY A 253 -1.63 -2.42 14.54
N GLN A 254 -0.95 -3.24 13.73
CA GLN A 254 0.50 -3.41 13.79
C GLN A 254 1.23 -2.53 12.78
N HIS A 255 2.49 -2.25 13.10
CA HIS A 255 3.41 -1.50 12.25
C HIS A 255 4.61 -2.39 11.94
N LEU A 256 4.69 -2.89 10.71
CA LEU A 256 5.74 -3.81 10.27
C LEU A 256 6.89 -3.05 9.61
N ASN A 257 8.07 -3.02 10.24
CA ASN A 257 9.25 -2.43 9.64
C ASN A 257 9.81 -3.37 8.56
N ILE A 258 9.88 -2.88 7.32
CA ILE A 258 10.52 -3.56 6.19
C ILE A 258 11.69 -2.66 5.74
N ASP A 259 12.78 -2.73 6.47
CA ASP A 259 13.90 -1.79 6.41
C ASP A 259 15.28 -2.45 6.39
N GLY A 260 15.31 -3.77 6.22
CA GLY A 260 16.55 -4.55 6.27
C GLY A 260 17.28 -4.52 7.61
N GLY A 261 16.57 -4.16 8.69
CA GLY A 261 17.11 -4.07 10.05
C GLY A 261 17.76 -2.72 10.38
N MET A 262 17.55 -1.70 9.55
CA MET A 262 18.18 -0.37 9.74
C MET A 262 17.76 0.27 11.07
N THR A 263 16.47 0.23 11.44
CA THR A 263 15.94 0.86 12.66
C THR A 263 16.38 0.19 13.95
N VAL A 264 16.85 -1.05 13.90
CA VAL A 264 17.34 -1.80 15.10
C VAL A 264 18.85 -1.87 15.17
N LYS A 265 19.56 -1.33 14.17
CA LYS A 265 21.01 -1.31 14.15
C LYS A 265 21.53 -0.20 15.04
N MET A 266 22.23 -0.58 16.12
CA MET A 266 22.91 0.38 16.97
C MET A 266 24.15 0.93 16.24
N ILE A 267 24.32 2.24 16.24
CA ILE A 267 25.44 2.94 15.63
C ILE A 267 26.24 3.61 16.76
N TYR A 268 27.52 3.29 16.84
CA TYR A 268 28.47 4.03 17.67
C TYR A 268 29.40 4.84 16.77
N GLU A 269 29.61 6.09 17.10
CA GLU A 269 30.69 6.89 16.52
C GLU A 269 32.00 6.50 17.22
N HIS A 270 32.98 6.02 16.46
CA HIS A 270 34.31 5.63 16.94
C HIS A 270 35.36 6.56 16.37
#